data_ee4ada2c72a263ad270338c8664e98fe
#
_entry.id   ee4ada2c72a263ad270338c8664e98fe
#
_cell.length_a   1.000
_cell.length_b   1.000
_cell.length_c   1.000
_cell.angle_alpha   90.00
_cell.angle_beta   90.00
_cell.angle_gamma   90.00
#
_symmetry.space_group_name_H-M   'P 1'
#
loop_
_entity.id
_entity.type
_entity.pdbx_description
1 polymer ?
#
loop_
_entity_poly.entity_id
_entity_poly.type
_entity_poly.pdbx_seq_one_letter_code
_entity_poly.pdbx_strand_id
1 'polypeptide(L)'
;MATTTASAQNTLSERQLQLCACASLEAQGDTERLNPAIHRALDSGVTVNELKEAFSQLYAYTGFPRSLNALGVLSKVLAERNAEGKTCDEGKPFVRPELWNNAELALKQGAEVQARMAGGKPFDYDFCPQDDYYLKSHLFGDIFAGDQLSVSDRELVTVAALSSLKGVGPQLAAHKAGAVNMGNTREQVEELCRWLSENGYSQADCAADAESGAWTKGIANPFGRYFSGQSFLANISPANLNEEEAAIANYHNVTFEPGCRNNWHVHHGARQILICVTGRGWYQEWGKEPLELLPGMIVEIPEDVKHWHGAQRDAWFQHLATEVRTGAEASNEWLEPVSDEHYNRLSE
;
A
#
# COMPACT_ATOMS: atom_id res chain seq x y z
N MET A 1 -19.94 -15.78 35.06
CA MET A 1 -20.41 -15.72 33.68
C MET A 1 -19.38 -14.97 32.89
N ALA A 2 -18.58 -15.70 32.11
CA ALA A 2 -17.52 -15.12 31.30
C ALA A 2 -18.16 -14.63 30.00
N THR A 3 -18.09 -13.33 29.75
CA THR A 3 -18.43 -12.71 28.48
C THR A 3 -17.36 -13.04 27.46
N THR A 4 -17.62 -14.03 26.63
CA THR A 4 -16.84 -14.31 25.43
C THR A 4 -17.07 -13.16 24.44
N THR A 5 -16.12 -12.24 24.37
CA THR A 5 -16.08 -11.18 23.37
C THR A 5 -15.82 -11.82 22.01
N ALA A 6 -16.75 -11.61 21.09
CA ALA A 6 -16.63 -11.93 19.69
C ALA A 6 -15.51 -11.09 19.05
N SER A 7 -14.32 -11.68 18.85
CA SER A 7 -13.21 -11.13 18.07
C SER A 7 -12.91 -11.95 16.81
N ALA A 8 -13.94 -12.50 16.16
CA ALA A 8 -13.78 -13.54 15.14
C ALA A 8 -14.30 -13.13 13.74
N GLN A 9 -14.22 -11.87 13.33
CA GLN A 9 -14.73 -11.48 11.99
C GLN A 9 -13.88 -10.51 11.19
N ASN A 10 -12.64 -10.19 11.58
CA ASN A 10 -11.79 -9.26 10.84
C ASN A 10 -10.61 -9.91 10.10
N THR A 11 -10.45 -11.22 10.12
CA THR A 11 -9.37 -11.92 9.45
C THR A 11 -9.79 -12.42 8.09
N LEU A 12 -8.86 -12.35 7.13
CA LEU A 12 -9.03 -12.96 5.81
C LEU A 12 -9.05 -14.49 5.92
N SER A 13 -9.89 -15.13 5.13
CA SER A 13 -9.89 -16.59 5.03
C SER A 13 -8.66 -17.09 4.26
N GLU A 14 -8.22 -18.33 4.55
CA GLU A 14 -7.15 -18.98 3.80
C GLU A 14 -7.43 -18.97 2.29
N ARG A 15 -8.69 -19.19 1.88
CA ARG A 15 -9.13 -19.07 0.49
C ARG A 15 -8.78 -17.71 -0.11
N GLN A 16 -9.07 -16.60 0.58
CA GLN A 16 -8.77 -15.24 0.10
C GLN A 16 -7.27 -15.00 0.00
N LEU A 17 -6.51 -15.44 1.00
CA LEU A 17 -5.05 -15.30 1.01
C LEU A 17 -4.40 -16.06 -0.15
N GLN A 18 -4.82 -17.30 -0.42
CA GLN A 18 -4.27 -18.10 -1.51
C GLN A 18 -4.69 -17.58 -2.89
N LEU A 19 -5.90 -17.07 -3.05
CA LEU A 19 -6.34 -16.37 -4.27
C LEU A 19 -5.47 -15.14 -4.54
N CYS A 20 -5.19 -14.34 -3.51
CA CYS A 20 -4.32 -13.15 -3.60
C CYS A 20 -2.86 -13.50 -3.87
N ALA A 21 -2.34 -14.63 -3.34
CA ALA A 21 -1.02 -15.14 -3.69
C ALA A 21 -0.90 -15.44 -5.18
N CYS A 22 -1.92 -16.09 -5.77
CA CYS A 22 -1.97 -16.34 -7.21
C CYS A 22 -1.98 -15.04 -8.02
N ALA A 23 -2.76 -14.04 -7.60
CA ALA A 23 -2.83 -12.73 -8.24
C ALA A 23 -1.48 -12.01 -8.21
N SER A 24 -0.80 -12.06 -7.08
CA SER A 24 0.54 -11.49 -6.90
C SER A 24 1.58 -12.14 -7.83
N LEU A 25 1.58 -13.46 -7.94
CA LEU A 25 2.52 -14.20 -8.79
C LEU A 25 2.23 -14.01 -10.28
N GLU A 26 0.95 -13.91 -10.67
CA GLU A 26 0.55 -13.47 -12.01
C GLU A 26 1.15 -12.11 -12.34
N ALA A 27 0.99 -11.13 -11.45
CA ALA A 27 1.47 -9.78 -11.65
C ALA A 27 3.00 -9.70 -11.75
N GLN A 28 3.73 -10.59 -11.08
CA GLN A 28 5.18 -10.74 -11.23
C GLN A 28 5.58 -11.45 -12.53
N GLY A 29 4.68 -12.21 -13.15
CA GLY A 29 4.99 -13.11 -14.26
C GLY A 29 5.76 -14.35 -13.81
N ASP A 30 5.69 -14.69 -12.51
CA ASP A 30 6.40 -15.82 -11.91
C ASP A 30 5.58 -17.10 -12.07
N THR A 31 5.64 -17.66 -13.27
CA THR A 31 4.89 -18.89 -13.64
C THR A 31 5.38 -20.12 -12.91
N GLU A 32 6.63 -20.14 -12.45
CA GLU A 32 7.22 -21.26 -11.71
C GLU A 32 6.60 -21.36 -10.32
N ARG A 33 6.56 -20.25 -9.56
CA ARG A 33 5.92 -20.20 -8.24
C ARG A 33 4.41 -20.24 -8.32
N LEU A 34 3.81 -19.80 -9.43
CA LEU A 34 2.37 -19.79 -9.64
C LEU A 34 1.78 -21.21 -9.71
N ASN A 35 2.47 -22.18 -10.32
CA ASN A 35 1.98 -23.55 -10.41
C ASN A 35 1.65 -24.14 -9.02
N PRO A 36 2.58 -24.24 -8.04
CA PRO A 36 2.24 -24.74 -6.71
C PRO A 36 1.28 -23.82 -5.93
N ALA A 37 1.22 -22.51 -6.22
CA ALA A 37 0.26 -21.62 -5.59
C ALA A 37 -1.18 -21.93 -6.03
N ILE A 38 -1.42 -22.23 -7.31
CA ILE A 38 -2.73 -22.64 -7.81
C ILE A 38 -3.18 -23.94 -7.13
N HIS A 39 -2.28 -24.93 -6.94
CA HIS A 39 -2.63 -26.14 -6.20
C HIS A 39 -3.12 -25.83 -4.79
N ARG A 40 -2.40 -24.96 -4.04
CA ARG A 40 -2.81 -24.51 -2.69
C ARG A 40 -4.13 -23.76 -2.71
N ALA A 41 -4.34 -22.89 -3.69
CA ALA A 41 -5.58 -22.12 -3.82
C ALA A 41 -6.79 -23.06 -4.02
N LEU A 42 -6.69 -24.04 -4.93
CA LEU A 42 -7.73 -25.04 -5.14
C LEU A 42 -7.98 -25.91 -3.89
N ASP A 43 -6.91 -26.28 -3.16
CA ASP A 43 -7.01 -27.05 -1.92
C ASP A 43 -7.62 -26.23 -0.76
N SER A 44 -7.50 -24.89 -0.79
CA SER A 44 -8.13 -23.98 0.18
C SER A 44 -9.57 -23.60 -0.16
N GLY A 45 -10.13 -24.14 -1.23
CA GLY A 45 -11.52 -23.92 -1.66
C GLY A 45 -11.71 -22.76 -2.63
N VAL A 46 -10.64 -22.25 -3.24
CA VAL A 46 -10.77 -21.37 -4.42
C VAL A 46 -11.26 -22.21 -5.59
N THR A 47 -12.27 -21.75 -6.29
CA THR A 47 -12.83 -22.47 -7.44
C THR A 47 -12.06 -22.16 -8.73
N VAL A 48 -12.18 -23.04 -9.72
CA VAL A 48 -11.54 -22.87 -11.02
C VAL A 48 -12.00 -21.58 -11.71
N ASN A 49 -13.30 -21.27 -11.63
CA ASN A 49 -13.85 -20.09 -12.29
C ASN A 49 -13.48 -18.79 -11.55
N GLU A 50 -13.25 -18.82 -10.25
CA GLU A 50 -12.67 -17.67 -9.52
C GLU A 50 -11.24 -17.38 -9.96
N LEU A 51 -10.39 -18.40 -10.15
CA LEU A 51 -9.04 -18.20 -10.66
C LEU A 51 -9.05 -17.69 -12.11
N LYS A 52 -9.93 -18.22 -12.97
CA LYS A 52 -10.11 -17.72 -14.34
C LYS A 52 -10.51 -16.24 -14.33
N GLU A 53 -11.46 -15.87 -13.48
CA GLU A 53 -11.94 -14.49 -13.37
C GLU A 53 -10.84 -13.56 -12.82
N ALA A 54 -10.10 -13.99 -11.80
CA ALA A 54 -8.99 -13.21 -11.24
C ALA A 54 -7.90 -12.96 -12.30
N PHE A 55 -7.42 -13.97 -12.99
CA PHE A 55 -6.39 -13.81 -14.03
C PHE A 55 -6.91 -13.02 -15.23
N SER A 56 -8.17 -13.22 -15.60
CA SER A 56 -8.80 -12.42 -16.66
C SER A 56 -8.92 -10.96 -16.31
N GLN A 57 -9.32 -10.61 -15.09
CA GLN A 57 -9.38 -9.21 -14.61
C GLN A 57 -8.01 -8.53 -14.64
N LEU A 58 -6.96 -9.27 -14.24
CA LEU A 58 -5.64 -8.69 -14.03
C LEU A 58 -4.98 -8.22 -15.32
N TYR A 59 -5.43 -8.68 -16.52
CA TYR A 59 -4.83 -8.17 -17.75
C TYR A 59 -4.92 -6.64 -17.87
N ALA A 60 -5.91 -6.00 -17.23
CA ALA A 60 -6.05 -4.55 -17.22
C ALA A 60 -4.95 -3.83 -16.42
N TYR A 61 -4.25 -4.54 -15.56
CA TYR A 61 -3.17 -4.02 -14.70
C TYR A 61 -1.79 -4.55 -15.12
N THR A 62 -1.72 -5.77 -15.65
CA THR A 62 -0.48 -6.51 -15.91
C THR A 62 -0.23 -6.78 -17.39
N GLY A 63 -1.25 -6.52 -18.23
CA GLY A 63 -1.26 -6.79 -19.66
C GLY A 63 -1.61 -8.26 -19.99
N PHE A 64 -2.15 -8.47 -21.18
CA PHE A 64 -2.51 -9.79 -21.69
C PHE A 64 -1.41 -10.87 -21.59
N PRO A 65 -0.12 -10.56 -21.83
CA PRO A 65 0.91 -11.62 -21.77
C PRO A 65 0.96 -12.34 -20.43
N ARG A 66 0.92 -11.61 -19.31
CA ARG A 66 0.95 -12.22 -17.97
C ARG A 66 -0.34 -12.96 -17.65
N SER A 67 -1.49 -12.37 -17.94
CA SER A 67 -2.80 -13.01 -17.77
C SER A 67 -2.90 -14.33 -18.56
N LEU A 68 -2.52 -14.32 -19.82
CA LEU A 68 -2.55 -15.54 -20.68
C LEU A 68 -1.59 -16.60 -20.18
N ASN A 69 -0.40 -16.23 -19.71
CA ASN A 69 0.55 -17.16 -19.11
C ASN A 69 -0.03 -17.79 -17.84
N ALA A 70 -0.65 -17.02 -16.97
CA ALA A 70 -1.29 -17.52 -15.75
C ALA A 70 -2.45 -18.48 -16.05
N LEU A 71 -3.29 -18.16 -17.02
CA LEU A 71 -4.34 -19.06 -17.51
C LEU A 71 -3.76 -20.36 -18.10
N GLY A 72 -2.61 -20.29 -18.78
CA GLY A 72 -1.87 -21.46 -19.26
C GLY A 72 -1.37 -22.34 -18.10
N VAL A 73 -0.84 -21.74 -17.04
CA VAL A 73 -0.43 -22.47 -15.83
C VAL A 73 -1.63 -23.12 -15.15
N LEU A 74 -2.76 -22.40 -15.01
CA LEU A 74 -4.00 -22.97 -14.46
C LEU A 74 -4.46 -24.19 -15.26
N SER A 75 -4.49 -24.10 -16.59
CA SER A 75 -4.86 -25.22 -17.48
C SER A 75 -3.97 -26.44 -17.26
N LYS A 76 -2.65 -26.23 -17.11
CA LYS A 76 -1.68 -27.29 -16.81
C LYS A 76 -1.95 -27.92 -15.44
N VAL A 77 -2.14 -27.14 -14.40
CA VAL A 77 -2.45 -27.63 -13.05
C VAL A 77 -3.73 -28.46 -13.03
N LEU A 78 -4.76 -28.03 -13.75
CA LEU A 78 -6.01 -28.79 -13.83
C LEU A 78 -5.81 -30.16 -14.52
N ALA A 79 -4.97 -30.21 -15.55
CA ALA A 79 -4.62 -31.47 -16.22
C ALA A 79 -3.81 -32.40 -15.29
N GLU A 80 -2.84 -31.86 -14.54
CA GLU A 80 -2.05 -32.59 -13.54
C GLU A 80 -2.96 -33.19 -12.45
N ARG A 81 -3.84 -32.35 -11.86
CA ARG A 81 -4.80 -32.81 -10.83
C ARG A 81 -5.77 -33.88 -11.34
N ASN A 82 -6.25 -33.69 -12.54
CA ASN A 82 -7.13 -34.71 -13.17
C ASN A 82 -6.40 -36.07 -13.38
N ALA A 83 -5.13 -36.03 -13.82
CA ALA A 83 -4.31 -37.23 -13.95
C ALA A 83 -4.06 -37.95 -12.61
N GLU A 84 -4.03 -37.17 -11.50
CA GLU A 84 -3.92 -37.69 -10.13
C GLU A 84 -5.28 -38.12 -9.54
N GLY A 85 -6.38 -37.98 -10.27
CA GLY A 85 -7.73 -38.30 -9.80
C GLY A 85 -8.30 -37.33 -8.80
N LYS A 86 -7.72 -36.13 -8.69
CA LYS A 86 -8.20 -35.03 -7.84
C LYS A 86 -9.29 -34.25 -8.56
N THR A 87 -10.45 -34.12 -7.92
CA THR A 87 -11.51 -33.23 -8.40
C THR A 87 -11.25 -31.79 -8.00
N CYS A 88 -11.61 -30.84 -8.87
CA CYS A 88 -11.60 -29.42 -8.58
C CYS A 88 -13.03 -28.90 -8.60
N ASP A 89 -13.36 -28.02 -7.69
CA ASP A 89 -14.63 -27.29 -7.72
C ASP A 89 -14.58 -26.27 -8.86
N GLU A 90 -15.45 -26.42 -9.85
CA GLU A 90 -15.55 -25.47 -10.96
C GLU A 90 -16.09 -24.11 -10.51
N GLY A 91 -16.89 -24.09 -9.45
CA GLY A 91 -17.57 -22.89 -8.96
C GLY A 91 -18.66 -22.38 -9.90
N LYS A 92 -19.03 -21.12 -9.73
CA LYS A 92 -20.06 -20.47 -10.53
C LYS A 92 -19.63 -20.40 -12.01
N PRO A 93 -20.45 -20.90 -12.94
CA PRO A 93 -20.13 -20.85 -14.35
C PRO A 93 -20.12 -19.43 -14.87
N PHE A 94 -19.23 -19.14 -15.82
CA PHE A 94 -19.25 -17.86 -16.53
C PHE A 94 -20.54 -17.68 -17.31
N VAL A 95 -21.21 -16.56 -17.08
CA VAL A 95 -22.35 -16.12 -17.88
C VAL A 95 -21.98 -14.78 -18.51
N ARG A 96 -22.09 -14.70 -19.84
CA ARG A 96 -21.76 -13.46 -20.56
C ARG A 96 -22.64 -12.31 -20.05
N PRO A 97 -22.06 -11.22 -19.52
CA PRO A 97 -22.85 -10.09 -19.06
C PRO A 97 -23.61 -9.42 -20.20
N GLU A 98 -24.84 -9.00 -19.94
CA GLU A 98 -25.69 -8.32 -20.94
C GLU A 98 -25.04 -7.04 -21.45
N LEU A 99 -24.36 -6.30 -20.58
CA LEU A 99 -23.71 -5.02 -20.89
C LEU A 99 -22.59 -5.17 -21.95
N TRP A 100 -21.99 -6.36 -22.16
CA TRP A 100 -21.00 -6.56 -23.22
C TRP A 100 -21.55 -6.36 -24.65
N ASN A 101 -22.87 -6.30 -24.79
CA ASN A 101 -23.52 -6.02 -26.06
C ASN A 101 -24.02 -4.56 -26.13
N ASN A 102 -23.75 -3.73 -25.09
CA ASN A 102 -24.26 -2.38 -24.97
C ASN A 102 -23.21 -1.43 -24.38
N ALA A 103 -22.46 -0.77 -25.23
CA ALA A 103 -21.37 0.12 -24.83
C ALA A 103 -21.84 1.33 -23.94
N GLU A 104 -23.04 1.85 -24.17
CA GLU A 104 -23.60 2.94 -23.36
C GLU A 104 -23.93 2.44 -21.95
N LEU A 105 -24.49 1.23 -21.84
CA LEU A 105 -24.78 0.61 -20.56
C LEU A 105 -23.49 0.29 -19.80
N ALA A 106 -22.47 -0.23 -20.49
CA ALA A 106 -21.15 -0.52 -19.90
C ALA A 106 -20.51 0.76 -19.36
N LEU A 107 -20.51 1.85 -20.13
CA LEU A 107 -19.99 3.15 -19.72
C LEU A 107 -20.74 3.69 -18.48
N LYS A 108 -22.06 3.63 -18.47
CA LYS A 108 -22.88 4.12 -17.37
C LYS A 108 -22.64 3.33 -16.09
N GLN A 109 -22.75 1.99 -16.16
CA GLN A 109 -22.57 1.14 -14.99
C GLN A 109 -21.13 1.18 -14.49
N GLY A 110 -20.16 1.23 -15.39
CA GLY A 110 -18.77 1.35 -15.02
C GLY A 110 -18.44 2.68 -14.32
N ALA A 111 -19.03 3.79 -14.75
CA ALA A 111 -18.90 5.08 -14.04
C ALA A 111 -19.48 5.01 -12.61
N GLU A 112 -20.61 4.31 -12.43
CA GLU A 112 -21.21 4.09 -11.10
C GLU A 112 -20.32 3.23 -10.20
N VAL A 113 -19.72 2.16 -10.75
CA VAL A 113 -18.77 1.28 -10.03
C VAL A 113 -17.51 2.04 -9.67
N GLN A 114 -16.93 2.80 -10.61
CA GLN A 114 -15.75 3.64 -10.36
C GLN A 114 -16.02 4.67 -9.26
N ALA A 115 -17.16 5.37 -9.32
CA ALA A 115 -17.54 6.32 -8.28
C ALA A 115 -17.66 5.66 -6.90
N ARG A 116 -18.26 4.47 -6.82
CA ARG A 116 -18.36 3.71 -5.58
C ARG A 116 -16.98 3.33 -5.05
N MET A 117 -16.10 2.82 -5.89
CA MET A 117 -14.71 2.49 -5.54
C MET A 117 -13.97 3.72 -5.02
N ALA A 118 -14.18 4.89 -5.63
CA ALA A 118 -13.60 6.17 -5.22
C ALA A 118 -14.30 6.85 -4.01
N GLY A 119 -15.17 6.15 -3.27
CA GLY A 119 -15.86 6.69 -2.10
C GLY A 119 -17.07 7.56 -2.43
N GLY A 120 -17.71 7.30 -3.56
CA GLY A 120 -18.93 7.98 -4.01
C GLY A 120 -18.67 9.29 -4.79
N LYS A 121 -17.41 9.60 -5.08
CA LYS A 121 -17.05 10.79 -5.88
C LYS A 121 -16.81 10.39 -7.34
N PRO A 122 -17.49 11.01 -8.32
CA PRO A 122 -17.17 10.83 -9.73
C PRO A 122 -15.71 11.22 -10.00
N PHE A 123 -15.06 10.45 -10.86
CA PHE A 123 -13.72 10.73 -11.33
C PHE A 123 -13.74 10.80 -12.86
N ASP A 124 -13.32 11.93 -13.42
CA ASP A 124 -13.18 12.15 -14.85
C ASP A 124 -11.70 12.41 -15.17
N TYR A 125 -11.14 11.64 -16.11
CA TYR A 125 -9.76 11.81 -16.54
C TYR A 125 -9.70 12.67 -17.78
N ASP A 126 -10.01 13.98 -17.61
CA ASP A 126 -10.13 14.96 -18.70
C ASP A 126 -8.86 15.10 -19.55
N PHE A 127 -7.70 14.84 -18.97
CA PHE A 127 -6.41 14.91 -19.65
C PHE A 127 -6.28 13.88 -20.77
N CYS A 128 -6.89 12.70 -20.63
CA CYS A 128 -6.90 11.64 -21.64
C CYS A 128 -8.29 11.00 -21.71
N PRO A 129 -9.20 11.53 -22.56
CA PRO A 129 -10.56 11.00 -22.68
C PRO A 129 -10.65 9.54 -23.13
N GLN A 130 -9.62 9.01 -23.82
CA GLN A 130 -9.55 7.60 -24.20
C GLN A 130 -9.40 6.73 -22.96
N ASP A 131 -8.48 7.07 -22.05
CA ASP A 131 -8.27 6.31 -20.81
C ASP A 131 -9.47 6.43 -19.88
N ASP A 132 -10.11 7.61 -19.81
CA ASP A 132 -11.37 7.78 -19.08
C ASP A 132 -12.45 6.83 -19.59
N TYR A 133 -12.61 6.75 -20.92
CA TYR A 133 -13.56 5.83 -21.55
C TYR A 133 -13.21 4.36 -21.24
N TYR A 134 -11.95 3.95 -21.38
CA TYR A 134 -11.53 2.56 -21.12
C TYR A 134 -11.66 2.19 -19.64
N LEU A 135 -11.31 3.08 -18.74
CA LEU A 135 -11.51 2.85 -17.31
C LEU A 135 -12.99 2.62 -16.98
N LYS A 136 -13.87 3.51 -17.45
CA LYS A 136 -15.29 3.42 -17.15
C LYS A 136 -15.98 2.28 -17.88
N SER A 137 -15.87 2.23 -19.23
CA SER A 137 -16.62 1.25 -20.02
C SER A 137 -16.06 -0.16 -19.90
N HIS A 138 -14.75 -0.32 -19.91
CA HIS A 138 -14.13 -1.61 -20.01
C HIS A 138 -13.70 -2.15 -18.65
N LEU A 139 -12.87 -1.42 -17.88
CA LEU A 139 -12.44 -1.92 -16.58
C LEU A 139 -13.60 -2.02 -15.59
N PHE A 140 -14.20 -0.89 -15.24
CA PHE A 140 -15.29 -0.87 -14.26
C PHE A 140 -16.66 -1.31 -14.81
N GLY A 141 -16.82 -1.29 -16.14
CA GLY A 141 -17.99 -1.82 -16.84
C GLY A 141 -17.84 -3.31 -17.12
N ASP A 142 -17.18 -3.67 -18.24
CA ASP A 142 -17.12 -5.05 -18.74
C ASP A 142 -16.53 -6.04 -17.76
N ILE A 143 -15.37 -5.72 -17.14
CA ILE A 143 -14.65 -6.65 -16.27
C ILE A 143 -15.37 -6.77 -14.91
N PHE A 144 -15.79 -5.66 -14.32
CA PHE A 144 -16.51 -5.69 -13.04
C PHE A 144 -17.94 -6.25 -13.13
N ALA A 145 -18.46 -6.47 -14.34
CA ALA A 145 -19.73 -7.16 -14.54
C ALA A 145 -19.64 -8.69 -14.35
N GLY A 146 -18.44 -9.25 -14.32
CA GLY A 146 -18.22 -10.65 -13.95
C GLY A 146 -18.70 -10.91 -12.52
N ASP A 147 -19.26 -12.10 -12.30
CA ASP A 147 -19.92 -12.46 -11.03
C ASP A 147 -19.36 -13.73 -10.36
N GLN A 148 -18.20 -14.22 -10.85
CA GLN A 148 -17.46 -15.31 -10.24
C GLN A 148 -16.73 -14.88 -8.98
N LEU A 149 -16.25 -13.63 -8.93
CA LEU A 149 -15.69 -12.99 -7.74
C LEU A 149 -16.67 -12.01 -7.13
N SER A 150 -16.74 -11.96 -5.81
CA SER A 150 -17.38 -10.86 -5.12
C SER A 150 -16.63 -9.55 -5.40
N VAL A 151 -17.30 -8.40 -5.31
CA VAL A 151 -16.64 -7.10 -5.50
C VAL A 151 -15.53 -6.85 -4.46
N SER A 152 -15.69 -7.39 -3.25
CA SER A 152 -14.67 -7.30 -2.20
C SER A 152 -13.44 -8.17 -2.52
N ASP A 153 -13.61 -9.43 -2.95
CA ASP A 153 -12.51 -10.31 -3.36
C ASP A 153 -11.81 -9.76 -4.62
N ARG A 154 -12.56 -9.17 -5.56
CA ARG A 154 -12.02 -8.53 -6.75
C ARG A 154 -11.02 -7.42 -6.41
N GLU A 155 -11.34 -6.59 -5.44
CA GLU A 155 -10.43 -5.54 -4.97
C GLU A 155 -9.22 -6.10 -4.21
N LEU A 156 -9.38 -7.16 -3.41
CA LEU A 156 -8.24 -7.84 -2.76
C LEU A 156 -7.28 -8.42 -3.80
N VAL A 157 -7.79 -9.03 -4.86
CA VAL A 157 -7.01 -9.53 -6.01
C VAL A 157 -6.23 -8.38 -6.67
N THR A 158 -6.88 -7.24 -6.89
CA THR A 158 -6.23 -6.05 -7.48
C THR A 158 -5.15 -5.47 -6.56
N VAL A 159 -5.43 -5.33 -5.26
CA VAL A 159 -4.45 -4.89 -4.26
C VAL A 159 -3.23 -5.83 -4.25
N ALA A 160 -3.45 -7.15 -4.27
CA ALA A 160 -2.36 -8.12 -4.28
C ALA A 160 -1.48 -8.00 -5.52
N ALA A 161 -2.09 -7.86 -6.71
CA ALA A 161 -1.36 -7.67 -7.97
C ALA A 161 -0.56 -6.36 -7.97
N LEU A 162 -1.19 -5.23 -7.60
CA LEU A 162 -0.53 -3.93 -7.57
C LEU A 162 0.60 -3.87 -6.53
N SER A 163 0.47 -4.59 -5.40
CA SER A 163 1.52 -4.73 -4.39
C SER A 163 2.79 -5.41 -4.92
N SER A 164 2.70 -6.05 -6.07
CA SER A 164 3.81 -6.77 -6.71
C SER A 164 4.42 -6.03 -7.89
N LEU A 165 3.85 -4.89 -8.26
CA LEU A 165 4.29 -4.06 -9.38
C LEU A 165 5.07 -2.85 -8.89
N LYS A 166 6.10 -2.46 -9.66
CA LYS A 166 6.86 -1.23 -9.42
C LYS A 166 6.23 -0.05 -10.16
N GLY A 167 6.27 1.14 -9.54
CA GLY A 167 5.86 2.39 -10.19
C GLY A 167 4.35 2.62 -10.23
N VAL A 168 3.56 1.84 -9.50
CA VAL A 168 2.08 1.93 -9.45
C VAL A 168 1.56 2.34 -8.06
N GLY A 169 2.37 3.04 -7.27
CA GLY A 169 2.02 3.47 -5.90
C GLY A 169 0.67 4.21 -5.81
N PRO A 170 0.38 5.21 -6.65
CA PRO A 170 -0.91 5.89 -6.63
C PRO A 170 -2.10 4.98 -6.89
N GLN A 171 -1.98 4.01 -7.81
CA GLN A 171 -3.02 3.04 -8.10
C GLN A 171 -3.22 2.06 -6.94
N LEU A 172 -2.13 1.59 -6.34
CA LEU A 172 -2.19 0.74 -5.14
C LEU A 172 -2.92 1.46 -4.00
N ALA A 173 -2.58 2.73 -3.73
CA ALA A 173 -3.26 3.53 -2.71
C ALA A 173 -4.76 3.69 -3.00
N ALA A 174 -5.11 3.97 -4.24
CA ALA A 174 -6.51 4.08 -4.67
C ALA A 174 -7.28 2.77 -4.47
N HIS A 175 -6.69 1.62 -4.86
CA HIS A 175 -7.33 0.32 -4.70
C HIS A 175 -7.36 -0.18 -3.24
N LYS A 176 -6.40 0.17 -2.39
CA LYS A 176 -6.52 -0.07 -0.93
C LYS A 176 -7.73 0.64 -0.34
N ALA A 177 -7.94 1.92 -0.69
CA ALA A 177 -9.13 2.66 -0.28
C ALA A 177 -10.39 2.10 -0.94
N GLY A 178 -10.32 1.75 -2.22
CA GLY A 178 -11.39 1.11 -2.98
C GLY A 178 -11.83 -0.22 -2.39
N ALA A 179 -10.89 -1.05 -1.94
CA ALA A 179 -11.20 -2.32 -1.29
C ALA A 179 -12.08 -2.13 -0.04
N VAL A 180 -11.81 -1.08 0.75
CA VAL A 180 -12.67 -0.71 1.89
C VAL A 180 -14.04 -0.25 1.42
N ASN A 181 -14.12 0.60 0.40
CA ASN A 181 -15.38 1.09 -0.16
C ASN A 181 -16.22 -0.03 -0.81
N MET A 182 -15.57 -1.12 -1.23
CA MET A 182 -16.19 -2.30 -1.86
C MET A 182 -16.53 -3.42 -0.86
N GLY A 183 -16.29 -3.21 0.44
CA GLY A 183 -16.83 -4.06 1.50
C GLY A 183 -15.80 -4.83 2.34
N ASN A 184 -14.50 -4.62 2.12
CA ASN A 184 -13.47 -5.10 3.03
C ASN A 184 -13.31 -4.15 4.22
N THR A 185 -12.76 -4.61 5.33
CA THR A 185 -12.34 -3.71 6.40
C THR A 185 -10.92 -3.20 6.14
N ARG A 186 -10.54 -2.09 6.77
CA ARG A 186 -9.17 -1.57 6.70
C ARG A 186 -8.18 -2.62 7.21
N GLU A 187 -8.52 -3.28 8.31
CA GLU A 187 -7.70 -4.31 8.95
C GLU A 187 -7.47 -5.50 8.02
N GLN A 188 -8.48 -5.90 7.22
CA GLN A 188 -8.32 -6.95 6.22
C GLN A 188 -7.35 -6.56 5.09
N VAL A 189 -7.41 -5.32 4.62
CA VAL A 189 -6.48 -4.82 3.59
C VAL A 189 -5.04 -4.75 4.13
N GLU A 190 -4.87 -4.28 5.36
CA GLU A 190 -3.55 -4.23 6.03
C GLU A 190 -3.01 -5.65 6.31
N GLU A 191 -3.88 -6.57 6.75
CA GLU A 191 -3.54 -7.98 6.92
C GLU A 191 -3.07 -8.61 5.62
N LEU A 192 -3.78 -8.38 4.50
CA LEU A 192 -3.38 -8.88 3.18
C LEU A 192 -1.97 -8.40 2.82
N CYS A 193 -1.72 -7.10 2.92
CA CYS A 193 -0.44 -6.51 2.56
C CYS A 193 0.70 -7.10 3.40
N ARG A 194 0.52 -7.19 4.71
CA ARG A 194 1.50 -7.81 5.61
C ARG A 194 1.74 -9.27 5.26
N TRP A 195 0.67 -10.05 5.07
CA TRP A 195 0.78 -11.47 4.74
C TRP A 195 1.52 -11.71 3.42
N LEU A 196 1.23 -10.90 2.37
CA LEU A 196 1.93 -10.98 1.09
C LEU A 196 3.43 -10.69 1.24
N SER A 197 3.80 -9.71 2.05
CA SER A 197 5.20 -9.37 2.33
C SER A 197 5.91 -10.49 3.10
N GLU A 198 5.33 -10.95 4.21
CA GLU A 198 5.90 -12.01 5.06
C GLU A 198 6.08 -13.34 4.33
N ASN A 199 5.25 -13.62 3.32
CA ASN A 199 5.32 -14.84 2.52
C ASN A 199 6.07 -14.67 1.18
N GLY A 200 6.71 -13.51 0.96
CA GLY A 200 7.51 -13.24 -0.23
C GLY A 200 6.72 -13.17 -1.53
N TYR A 201 5.45 -12.79 -1.45
CA TYR A 201 4.58 -12.58 -2.62
C TYR A 201 4.59 -11.14 -3.10
N SER A 202 4.90 -10.17 -2.25
CA SER A 202 4.97 -8.76 -2.61
C SER A 202 6.41 -8.37 -2.92
N GLN A 203 6.60 -7.51 -3.94
CA GLN A 203 7.88 -6.84 -4.22
C GLN A 203 7.86 -5.38 -3.71
N ALA A 204 6.69 -4.87 -3.40
CA ALA A 204 6.52 -3.57 -2.78
C ALA A 204 6.41 -3.75 -1.27
N ASP A 205 6.99 -2.85 -0.51
CA ASP A 205 6.75 -2.74 0.92
C ASP A 205 5.29 -2.33 1.17
N CYS A 206 4.39 -3.31 1.07
CA CYS A 206 2.97 -3.10 1.31
C CYS A 206 2.66 -2.60 2.72
N ALA A 207 3.53 -2.92 3.67
CA ALA A 207 3.36 -2.53 5.07
C ALA A 207 3.83 -1.10 5.35
N ALA A 208 4.60 -0.49 4.45
CA ALA A 208 5.31 0.75 4.71
C ALA A 208 5.27 1.75 3.56
N ASP A 209 4.16 1.79 2.83
CA ASP A 209 4.02 2.77 1.76
C ASP A 209 3.77 4.17 2.33
N ALA A 210 4.85 4.82 2.73
CA ALA A 210 4.81 6.24 3.06
C ALA A 210 4.37 7.09 1.85
N GLU A 211 4.50 6.54 0.62
CA GLU A 211 3.91 7.16 -0.58
C GLU A 211 2.37 7.09 -0.57
N SER A 212 1.79 6.06 0.08
CA SER A 212 0.34 5.93 0.29
C SER A 212 -0.12 6.45 1.65
N GLY A 213 0.77 7.05 2.44
CA GLY A 213 0.43 7.68 3.71
C GLY A 213 -0.69 8.71 3.59
N ALA A 214 -1.41 8.95 4.67
CA ALA A 214 -2.49 9.94 4.73
C ALA A 214 -2.04 11.37 4.38
N TRP A 215 -0.72 11.59 4.24
CA TRP A 215 -0.09 12.89 4.03
C TRP A 215 0.75 12.91 2.77
N THR A 216 0.71 14.03 2.06
CA THR A 216 1.51 14.21 0.84
C THR A 216 3.01 14.05 1.13
N LYS A 217 3.70 13.28 0.28
CA LYS A 217 5.16 13.11 0.33
C LYS A 217 5.91 14.44 0.18
N GLY A 218 5.39 15.35 -0.64
CA GLY A 218 6.02 16.63 -0.91
C GLY A 218 7.11 16.57 -1.99
N ILE A 219 8.01 17.56 -1.92
CA ILE A 219 9.16 17.68 -2.85
C ILE A 219 10.41 17.04 -2.25
N ALA A 220 11.43 16.80 -3.07
CA ALA A 220 12.74 16.40 -2.59
C ALA A 220 13.20 17.37 -1.49
N ASN A 221 13.65 16.82 -0.35
CA ASN A 221 13.95 17.59 0.83
C ASN A 221 15.07 18.63 0.54
N PRO A 222 14.82 19.93 0.66
CA PRO A 222 15.82 20.97 0.41
C PRO A 222 17.02 20.88 1.36
N PHE A 223 16.84 20.24 2.51
CA PHE A 223 17.91 19.97 3.49
C PHE A 223 18.63 18.63 3.24
N GLY A 224 18.40 17.97 2.08
CA GLY A 224 18.91 16.64 1.74
C GLY A 224 20.43 16.47 1.91
N ARG A 225 21.21 17.54 1.86
CA ARG A 225 22.68 17.50 2.14
C ARG A 225 23.02 17.05 3.57
N TYR A 226 22.05 17.06 4.48
CA TYR A 226 22.20 16.63 5.88
C TYR A 226 21.56 15.25 6.12
N PHE A 227 21.28 14.50 5.04
CA PHE A 227 20.66 13.18 5.09
C PHE A 227 21.51 12.17 4.35
N SER A 228 21.62 10.97 4.90
CA SER A 228 22.09 9.80 4.17
C SER A 228 20.87 9.13 3.53
N GLY A 229 20.84 9.04 2.19
CA GLY A 229 19.66 8.55 1.44
C GLY A 229 18.69 9.66 1.03
N GLN A 230 17.61 9.29 0.37
CA GLN A 230 16.61 10.21 -0.16
C GLN A 230 15.50 10.48 0.87
N SER A 231 15.16 11.74 1.03
CA SER A 231 14.02 12.19 1.84
C SER A 231 13.20 13.25 1.12
N PHE A 232 11.97 13.44 1.57
CA PHE A 232 11.01 14.39 1.00
C PHE A 232 10.40 15.23 2.11
N LEU A 233 9.99 16.44 1.76
CA LEU A 233 9.40 17.39 2.69
C LEU A 233 8.13 18.00 2.09
N ALA A 234 7.04 17.96 2.82
CA ALA A 234 5.83 18.71 2.53
C ALA A 234 5.53 19.70 3.67
N ASN A 235 5.39 20.95 3.33
CA ASN A 235 4.77 21.91 4.26
C ASN A 235 3.26 21.67 4.25
N ILE A 236 2.69 21.36 5.40
CA ILE A 236 1.27 21.10 5.62
C ILE A 236 0.63 22.11 6.55
N SER A 237 1.33 23.21 6.84
CA SER A 237 0.77 24.34 7.58
C SER A 237 -0.38 24.98 6.79
N PRO A 238 -1.38 25.56 7.47
CA PRO A 238 -2.43 26.32 6.80
C PRO A 238 -1.88 27.43 5.89
N ALA A 239 -2.44 27.58 4.69
CA ALA A 239 -1.90 28.46 3.66
C ALA A 239 -2.11 29.97 3.91
N ASN A 240 -2.96 30.33 4.86
CA ASN A 240 -3.40 31.70 5.15
C ASN A 240 -2.89 32.24 6.50
N LEU A 241 -1.82 31.68 7.03
CA LEU A 241 -1.19 32.15 8.26
C LEU A 241 -0.39 33.43 8.01
N ASN A 242 -0.47 34.37 8.93
CA ASN A 242 0.49 35.51 9.00
C ASN A 242 1.86 35.05 9.54
N GLU A 243 2.87 35.88 9.52
CA GLU A 243 4.23 35.52 9.92
C GLU A 243 4.34 35.03 11.39
N GLU A 244 3.57 35.60 12.30
CA GLU A 244 3.56 35.18 13.71
C GLU A 244 2.88 33.84 13.90
N GLU A 245 1.75 33.63 13.21
CA GLU A 245 1.02 32.36 13.20
C GLU A 245 1.84 31.24 12.53
N ALA A 246 2.49 31.54 11.40
CA ALA A 246 3.36 30.58 10.71
C ALA A 246 4.59 30.18 11.57
N ALA A 247 5.06 31.06 12.41
CA ALA A 247 6.14 30.76 13.34
C ALA A 247 5.71 29.81 14.48
N ILE A 248 4.42 29.77 14.81
CA ILE A 248 3.85 28.92 15.87
C ILE A 248 3.29 27.63 15.30
N ALA A 249 2.66 27.66 14.11
CA ALA A 249 1.98 26.55 13.46
C ALA A 249 2.80 26.01 12.28
N ASN A 250 4.06 25.72 12.48
CA ASN A 250 4.96 25.20 11.47
C ASN A 250 4.92 23.66 11.47
N TYR A 251 4.13 23.09 10.55
CA TYR A 251 3.96 21.64 10.41
C TYR A 251 4.56 21.15 9.10
N HIS A 252 5.42 20.15 9.20
CA HIS A 252 6.01 19.49 8.05
C HIS A 252 5.74 17.99 8.11
N ASN A 253 5.38 17.43 6.98
CA ASN A 253 5.45 15.98 6.79
C ASN A 253 6.81 15.62 6.21
N VAL A 254 7.57 14.81 6.92
CA VAL A 254 8.89 14.33 6.49
C VAL A 254 8.78 12.87 6.13
N THR A 255 9.16 12.55 4.90
CA THR A 255 9.14 11.20 4.36
C THR A 255 10.56 10.72 4.08
N PHE A 256 10.93 9.58 4.61
CA PHE A 256 12.22 8.92 4.45
C PHE A 256 12.08 7.65 3.63
N GLU A 257 12.91 7.49 2.61
CA GLU A 257 13.08 6.20 1.95
C GLU A 257 13.74 5.17 2.87
N PRO A 258 13.59 3.85 2.60
CA PRO A 258 14.29 2.81 3.34
C PRO A 258 15.78 3.10 3.49
N GLY A 259 16.28 3.01 4.71
CA GLY A 259 17.68 3.31 5.03
C GLY A 259 18.04 4.80 5.14
N CYS A 260 17.14 5.71 4.79
CA CYS A 260 17.38 7.14 4.88
C CYS A 260 17.31 7.62 6.33
N ARG A 261 18.28 8.46 6.71
CA ARG A 261 18.37 9.07 8.05
C ARG A 261 19.00 10.45 7.97
N ASN A 262 18.63 11.33 8.88
CA ASN A 262 19.30 12.61 9.01
C ASN A 262 20.61 12.51 9.82
N ASN A 263 21.42 13.54 9.72
CA ASN A 263 22.60 13.69 10.55
C ASN A 263 22.22 13.88 12.02
N TRP A 264 23.16 13.67 12.90
CA TRP A 264 23.06 14.19 14.25
C TRP A 264 22.83 15.71 14.18
N HIS A 265 21.90 16.20 15.00
CA HIS A 265 21.56 17.63 15.04
C HIS A 265 20.97 18.02 16.40
N VAL A 266 20.87 19.31 16.59
CA VAL A 266 20.35 19.93 17.81
C VAL A 266 19.39 21.05 17.43
N HIS A 267 18.28 21.15 18.15
CA HIS A 267 17.37 22.29 18.08
C HIS A 267 17.64 23.23 19.26
N HIS A 268 18.00 24.47 18.96
CA HIS A 268 18.20 25.52 19.95
C HIS A 268 16.97 26.43 20.01
N GLY A 269 16.55 26.84 21.21
CA GLY A 269 15.38 27.70 21.42
C GLY A 269 14.06 27.10 20.99
N ALA A 270 14.00 25.76 20.75
CA ALA A 270 12.81 25.03 20.41
C ALA A 270 12.89 23.57 20.85
N ARG A 271 11.74 22.99 21.18
CA ARG A 271 11.55 21.55 21.31
C ARG A 271 10.95 21.03 20.02
N GLN A 272 11.41 19.88 19.54
CA GLN A 272 10.82 19.23 18.36
C GLN A 272 9.83 18.15 18.81
N ILE A 273 8.71 18.06 18.11
CA ILE A 273 7.73 16.98 18.29
C ILE A 273 7.63 16.21 16.99
N LEU A 274 7.81 14.89 17.09
CA LEU A 274 7.59 13.93 15.99
C LEU A 274 6.30 13.17 16.26
N ILE A 275 5.37 13.20 15.31
CA ILE A 275 4.15 12.39 15.35
C ILE A 275 4.28 11.35 14.24
N CYS A 276 4.52 10.09 14.59
CA CYS A 276 4.73 9.00 13.63
C CYS A 276 3.42 8.64 12.94
N VAL A 277 3.39 8.70 11.61
CA VAL A 277 2.16 8.55 10.82
C VAL A 277 2.10 7.23 10.09
N THR A 278 3.21 6.78 9.49
CA THR A 278 3.27 5.50 8.77
C THR A 278 4.69 4.98 8.67
N GLY A 279 4.82 3.69 8.39
CA GLY A 279 6.11 3.01 8.25
C GLY A 279 6.80 2.73 9.57
N ARG A 280 8.11 2.49 9.51
CA ARG A 280 8.95 2.18 10.67
C ARG A 280 10.22 3.01 10.65
N GLY A 281 10.57 3.61 11.78
CA GLY A 281 11.74 4.47 11.90
C GLY A 281 12.54 4.20 13.17
N TRP A 282 13.63 4.95 13.27
CA TRP A 282 14.47 5.03 14.45
C TRP A 282 14.57 6.47 14.95
N TYR A 283 14.66 6.62 16.25
CA TYR A 283 15.07 7.84 16.93
C TYR A 283 16.13 7.51 17.97
N GLN A 284 17.15 8.36 18.10
CA GLN A 284 18.14 8.18 19.14
C GLN A 284 18.70 9.51 19.60
N GLU A 285 18.78 9.68 20.91
CA GLU A 285 19.56 10.74 21.55
C GLU A 285 21.00 10.28 21.72
N TRP A 286 21.93 11.22 21.68
CA TRP A 286 23.35 10.93 21.88
C TRP A 286 23.60 10.25 23.23
N GLY A 287 24.24 9.08 23.18
CA GLY A 287 24.58 8.31 24.37
C GLY A 287 23.44 7.52 25.00
N LYS A 288 22.25 7.50 24.36
CA LYS A 288 21.13 6.66 24.79
C LYS A 288 20.87 5.52 23.81
N GLU A 289 20.10 4.53 24.28
CA GLU A 289 19.62 3.44 23.41
C GLU A 289 18.65 4.00 22.34
N PRO A 290 18.64 3.40 21.13
CA PRO A 290 17.73 3.79 20.08
C PRO A 290 16.29 3.39 20.44
N LEU A 291 15.34 4.21 20.01
CA LEU A 291 13.90 3.98 20.13
C LEU A 291 13.33 3.66 18.75
N GLU A 292 12.66 2.53 18.62
CA GLU A 292 11.87 2.24 17.41
C GLU A 292 10.66 3.16 17.32
N LEU A 293 10.43 3.74 16.14
CA LEU A 293 9.31 4.62 15.85
C LEU A 293 8.25 3.88 15.04
N LEU A 294 7.05 3.79 15.58
CA LEU A 294 5.89 3.14 14.97
C LEU A 294 4.73 4.12 14.82
N PRO A 295 3.80 3.90 13.87
CA PRO A 295 2.62 4.74 13.70
C PRO A 295 1.82 4.94 15.00
N GLY A 296 1.42 6.18 15.28
CA GLY A 296 0.72 6.56 16.50
C GLY A 296 1.64 6.97 17.67
N MET A 297 2.95 6.74 17.56
CA MET A 297 3.89 7.23 18.57
C MET A 297 4.10 8.74 18.45
N ILE A 298 4.28 9.40 19.58
CA ILE A 298 4.66 10.81 19.69
C ILE A 298 5.94 10.89 20.50
N VAL A 299 6.96 11.52 19.92
CA VAL A 299 8.24 11.76 20.58
C VAL A 299 8.44 13.24 20.74
N GLU A 300 8.66 13.68 21.97
CA GLU A 300 9.09 15.03 22.30
C GLU A 300 10.61 15.05 22.49
N ILE A 301 11.29 15.87 21.71
CA ILE A 301 12.74 16.05 21.74
C ILE A 301 13.02 17.39 22.44
N PRO A 302 13.61 17.38 23.63
CA PRO A 302 13.90 18.60 24.36
C PRO A 302 14.88 19.51 23.61
N GLU A 303 14.84 20.79 23.93
CA GLU A 303 15.83 21.78 23.51
C GLU A 303 17.25 21.35 23.89
N ASP A 304 18.20 21.62 23.02
CA ASP A 304 19.64 21.33 23.17
C ASP A 304 20.00 19.83 23.24
N VAL A 305 19.08 18.93 22.91
CA VAL A 305 19.37 17.49 22.85
C VAL A 305 19.94 17.12 21.47
N LYS A 306 21.16 16.59 21.45
CA LYS A 306 21.76 16.02 20.25
C LYS A 306 21.08 14.69 19.92
N HIS A 307 20.48 14.60 18.74
CA HIS A 307 19.70 13.42 18.31
C HIS A 307 19.73 13.24 16.79
N TRP A 308 19.21 12.11 16.35
CA TRP A 308 18.89 11.81 14.95
C TRP A 308 17.63 10.98 14.87
N HIS A 309 17.01 10.95 13.69
CA HIS A 309 15.91 10.06 13.34
C HIS A 309 15.93 9.72 11.84
N GLY A 310 15.22 8.67 11.46
CA GLY A 310 15.16 8.22 10.07
C GLY A 310 14.36 6.95 9.91
N ALA A 311 14.27 6.44 8.67
CA ALA A 311 13.63 5.20 8.35
C ALA A 311 14.44 3.99 8.85
N GLN A 312 13.81 2.83 9.01
CA GLN A 312 14.51 1.56 9.09
C GLN A 312 15.09 1.15 7.72
N ARG A 313 15.99 0.18 7.71
CA ARG A 313 16.72 -0.21 6.48
C ARG A 313 15.81 -0.70 5.38
N ASP A 314 14.74 -1.38 5.74
CA ASP A 314 13.81 -2.10 4.88
C ASP A 314 12.42 -1.48 4.81
N ALA A 315 12.22 -0.32 5.43
CA ALA A 315 10.92 0.31 5.54
C ALA A 315 10.96 1.81 5.22
N TRP A 316 9.95 2.31 4.55
CA TRP A 316 9.65 3.74 4.51
C TRP A 316 9.26 4.22 5.90
N PHE A 317 9.47 5.49 6.16
CA PHE A 317 9.03 6.13 7.40
C PHE A 317 8.50 7.52 7.14
N GLN A 318 7.39 7.87 7.76
CA GLN A 318 6.79 9.18 7.65
C GLN A 318 6.35 9.67 9.02
N HIS A 319 6.71 10.90 9.34
CA HIS A 319 6.25 11.57 10.54
C HIS A 319 5.91 13.04 10.28
N LEU A 320 5.00 13.58 11.04
CA LEU A 320 4.81 15.02 11.14
C LEU A 320 5.85 15.59 12.11
N ALA A 321 6.53 16.64 11.70
CA ALA A 321 7.43 17.42 12.55
C ALA A 321 6.84 18.78 12.82
N THR A 322 6.88 19.19 14.06
CA THR A 322 6.58 20.56 14.48
C THR A 322 7.55 20.99 15.56
N GLU A 323 7.77 22.29 15.69
CA GLU A 323 8.60 22.89 16.72
C GLU A 323 7.77 23.73 17.66
N VAL A 324 7.99 23.55 18.95
CA VAL A 324 7.46 24.43 20.00
C VAL A 324 8.58 25.33 20.46
N ARG A 325 8.52 26.60 20.05
CA ARG A 325 9.54 27.60 20.42
C ARG A 325 9.51 27.87 21.89
N THR A 326 10.69 27.87 22.51
CA THR A 326 10.91 28.15 23.92
C THR A 326 11.62 29.50 24.13
N GLY A 327 12.21 30.05 23.05
CA GLY A 327 12.92 31.31 23.02
C GLY A 327 12.60 32.19 21.82
N ALA A 328 13.14 33.41 21.80
CA ALA A 328 12.92 34.38 20.72
C ALA A 328 13.58 33.99 19.40
N GLU A 329 14.68 33.25 19.44
CA GLU A 329 15.41 32.77 18.27
C GLU A 329 15.50 31.24 18.32
N ALA A 330 14.88 30.57 17.34
CA ALA A 330 15.01 29.13 17.18
C ALA A 330 15.95 28.84 15.99
N SER A 331 16.84 27.88 16.15
CA SER A 331 17.79 27.49 15.11
C SER A 331 18.11 26.00 15.18
N ASN A 332 18.51 25.41 14.03
CA ASN A 332 18.95 24.03 13.95
C ASN A 332 20.46 23.97 13.68
N GLU A 333 21.18 23.27 14.53
CA GLU A 333 22.59 22.96 14.34
C GLU A 333 22.75 21.55 13.77
N TRP A 334 23.26 21.47 12.53
CA TRP A 334 23.55 20.19 11.88
C TRP A 334 24.98 19.74 12.19
N LEU A 335 25.11 18.52 12.65
CA LEU A 335 26.37 17.91 13.07
C LEU A 335 26.81 16.79 12.11
N GLU A 336 27.62 15.87 12.58
CA GLU A 336 28.17 14.76 11.80
C GLU A 336 27.08 13.78 11.33
N PRO A 337 27.31 13.09 10.19
CA PRO A 337 26.44 12.00 9.76
C PRO A 337 26.40 10.85 10.77
N VAL A 338 25.26 10.18 10.86
CA VAL A 338 25.14 8.87 11.53
C VAL A 338 25.88 7.86 10.66
N SER A 339 26.94 7.25 11.19
CA SER A 339 27.75 6.29 10.42
C SER A 339 26.96 5.04 10.03
N ASP A 340 27.30 4.46 8.89
CA ASP A 340 26.69 3.21 8.44
C ASP A 340 26.93 2.06 9.44
N GLU A 341 28.09 2.02 10.08
CA GLU A 341 28.39 1.04 11.14
C GLU A 341 27.44 1.18 12.32
N HIS A 342 27.19 2.40 12.79
CA HIS A 342 26.26 2.67 13.89
C HIS A 342 24.84 2.30 13.51
N TYR A 343 24.36 2.78 12.35
CA TYR A 343 23.01 2.54 11.87
C TYR A 343 22.72 1.06 11.59
N ASN A 344 23.66 0.34 11.01
CA ASN A 344 23.47 -1.06 10.66
C ASN A 344 23.35 -2.01 11.87
N ARG A 345 23.90 -1.61 13.01
CA ARG A 345 23.74 -2.38 14.28
C ARG A 345 22.33 -2.32 14.86
N LEU A 346 21.50 -1.36 14.45
CA LEU A 346 20.13 -1.24 14.97
C LEU A 346 19.14 -2.24 14.36
N SER A 347 19.54 -2.91 13.30
CA SER A 347 18.70 -3.88 12.57
C SER A 347 19.07 -5.33 12.86
N GLU A 348 19.99 -5.58 13.81
CA GLU A 348 20.36 -6.88 14.33
C GLU A 348 19.63 -7.17 15.66
#